data_20bc3e6d251bd191c0a161a31c6f59df
#
_entry.id   20bc3e6d251bd191c0a161a31c6f59df
#
_cell.length_a   1.000
_cell.length_b   1.000
_cell.length_c   1.000
_cell.angle_alpha   90.00
_cell.angle_beta   90.00
_cell.angle_gamma   90.00
#
_symmetry.space_group_name_H-M   'P 1'
#
loop_
_entity.id
_entity.type
_entity.pdbx_description
1 polymer ?
#
loop_
_entity_poly.entity_id
_entity_poly.type
_entity_poly.pdbx_seq_one_letter_code
_entity_poly.pdbx_strand_id
1 'polypeptide(L)'
;MDFNTHMRMGHPIVFALIIFCSIIELSISAWLTSRFSVHHNYFSLAERDRTRFLLFTSAWTIVSSSLYMFFFFYLPGSVLGGVASHISFLFLTWAFWTAGATSITTALVGELNRNTQSVFAYPVQLNALQGFAWVIEAVVTFALLAALIRYILANRCT
;
A
#
# COMPACT_ATOMS: atom_id res chain seq x y z
N MET A 1 -17.27 24.64 16.37
CA MET A 1 -16.06 24.06 15.72
C MET A 1 -16.59 23.07 14.72
N ASP A 2 -16.60 23.44 13.42
CA ASP A 2 -17.42 22.77 12.41
C ASP A 2 -16.88 21.38 12.04
N PHE A 3 -17.74 20.38 12.21
CA PHE A 3 -17.54 18.98 11.81
C PHE A 3 -17.05 18.85 10.34
N ASN A 4 -17.49 19.75 9.46
CA ASN A 4 -17.06 19.84 8.07
C ASN A 4 -15.58 20.20 7.88
N THR A 5 -14.99 20.98 8.77
CA THR A 5 -13.58 21.43 8.67
C THR A 5 -12.62 20.30 9.03
N HIS A 6 -12.94 19.51 10.07
CA HIS A 6 -12.16 18.31 10.42
C HIS A 6 -12.22 17.22 9.36
N MET A 7 -13.35 17.09 8.67
CA MET A 7 -13.51 16.12 7.59
C MET A 7 -12.74 16.49 6.31
N ARG A 8 -12.55 17.79 6.01
CA ARG A 8 -11.76 18.25 4.86
C ARG A 8 -10.25 18.05 5.06
N MET A 9 -9.76 18.10 6.29
CA MET A 9 -8.33 17.90 6.60
C MET A 9 -7.92 16.43 6.74
N GLY A 10 -8.84 15.53 7.08
CA GLY A 10 -8.51 14.10 7.30
C GLY A 10 -8.04 13.36 6.04
N HIS A 11 -8.59 13.71 4.87
CA HIS A 11 -8.22 13.07 3.60
C HIS A 11 -6.75 13.28 3.20
N PRO A 12 -6.24 14.52 3.13
CA PRO A 12 -4.84 14.72 2.72
C PRO A 12 -3.83 14.11 3.69
N ILE A 13 -4.13 14.05 4.99
CA ILE A 13 -3.25 13.44 5.99
C ILE A 13 -3.11 11.93 5.76
N VAL A 14 -4.22 11.23 5.51
CA VAL A 14 -4.20 9.78 5.24
C VAL A 14 -3.44 9.48 3.95
N PHE A 15 -3.66 10.27 2.88
CA PHE A 15 -2.90 10.11 1.63
C PHE A 15 -1.40 10.38 1.81
N ALA A 16 -1.04 11.42 2.56
CA ALA A 16 0.36 11.72 2.88
C ALA A 16 1.02 10.56 3.64
N LEU A 17 0.32 9.96 4.60
CA LEU A 17 0.80 8.80 5.34
C LEU A 17 0.99 7.58 4.43
N ILE A 18 0.02 7.29 3.56
CA ILE A 18 0.11 6.20 2.57
C ILE A 18 1.31 6.42 1.66
N ILE A 19 1.49 7.62 1.10
CA ILE A 19 2.64 7.95 0.24
C ILE A 19 3.96 7.77 1.01
N PHE A 20 4.05 8.28 2.23
CA PHE A 20 5.27 8.17 3.04
C PHE A 20 5.65 6.72 3.31
N CYS A 21 4.71 5.90 3.78
CA CYS A 21 4.97 4.47 4.02
C CYS A 21 5.29 3.73 2.72
N SER A 22 4.63 4.07 1.60
CA SER A 22 4.89 3.47 0.29
C SER A 22 6.28 3.83 -0.26
N ILE A 23 6.82 5.01 0.05
CA ILE A 23 8.21 5.37 -0.32
C ILE A 23 9.21 4.48 0.43
N ILE A 24 8.98 4.21 1.72
CA ILE A 24 9.83 3.32 2.51
C ILE A 24 9.78 1.91 1.92
N GLU A 25 8.58 1.41 1.66
CA GLU A 25 8.37 0.07 1.06
C GLU A 25 9.01 -0.04 -0.33
N LEU A 26 8.86 1.00 -1.16
CA LEU A 26 9.49 1.09 -2.48
C LEU A 26 11.03 0.99 -2.35
N SER A 27 11.61 1.69 -1.39
CA SER A 27 13.05 1.71 -1.17
C SER A 27 13.59 0.33 -0.76
N ILE A 28 12.89 -0.36 0.16
CA ILE A 28 13.26 -1.69 0.64
C ILE A 28 13.13 -2.71 -0.50
N SER A 29 11.99 -2.71 -1.20
CA SER A 29 11.71 -3.66 -2.29
C SER A 29 12.62 -3.45 -3.50
N ALA A 30 12.97 -2.20 -3.82
CA ALA A 30 13.94 -1.88 -4.88
C ALA A 30 15.35 -2.38 -4.52
N TRP A 31 15.79 -2.15 -3.29
CA TRP A 31 17.06 -2.61 -2.80
C TRP A 31 17.15 -4.15 -2.84
N LEU A 32 16.15 -4.85 -2.31
CA LEU A 32 16.07 -6.32 -2.35
C LEU A 32 16.07 -6.85 -3.78
N THR A 33 15.26 -6.26 -4.66
CA THR A 33 15.20 -6.66 -6.08
C THR A 33 16.55 -6.50 -6.77
N SER A 34 17.26 -5.40 -6.50
CA SER A 34 18.61 -5.17 -7.02
C SER A 34 19.60 -6.23 -6.52
N ARG A 35 19.59 -6.53 -5.22
CA ARG A 35 20.47 -7.55 -4.62
C ARG A 35 20.20 -8.93 -5.16
N PHE A 36 18.93 -9.32 -5.28
CA PHE A 36 18.55 -10.61 -5.85
C PHE A 36 18.93 -10.73 -7.34
N SER A 37 18.90 -9.64 -8.08
CA SER A 37 19.29 -9.64 -9.50
C SER A 37 20.81 -9.75 -9.70
N VAL A 38 21.61 -9.12 -8.81
CA VAL A 38 23.09 -9.10 -8.94
C VAL A 38 23.72 -10.37 -8.37
N HIS A 39 23.26 -10.83 -7.22
CA HIS A 39 23.91 -11.92 -6.49
C HIS A 39 23.24 -13.28 -6.65
N HIS A 40 22.04 -13.33 -7.25
CA HIS A 40 21.23 -14.56 -7.43
C HIS A 40 21.03 -15.35 -6.13
N ASN A 41 21.05 -14.66 -4.98
CA ASN A 41 21.03 -15.22 -3.63
C ASN A 41 19.65 -15.25 -2.99
N TYR A 42 18.59 -15.29 -3.81
CA TYR A 42 17.21 -15.52 -3.34
C TYR A 42 17.03 -17.01 -2.99
N PHE A 43 16.31 -17.29 -1.93
CA PHE A 43 16.03 -18.66 -1.50
C PHE A 43 15.06 -19.36 -2.48
N SER A 44 14.07 -18.65 -3.00
CA SER A 44 13.10 -19.17 -3.96
C SER A 44 12.72 -18.14 -5.02
N LEU A 45 12.33 -18.63 -6.21
CA LEU A 45 11.78 -17.75 -7.26
C LEU A 45 10.53 -16.99 -6.76
N ALA A 46 9.75 -17.63 -5.88
CA ALA A 46 8.58 -17.01 -5.28
C ALA A 46 8.92 -15.79 -4.42
N GLU A 47 9.99 -15.85 -3.61
CA GLU A 47 10.48 -14.72 -2.80
C GLU A 47 10.84 -13.52 -3.69
N ARG A 48 11.60 -13.78 -4.76
CA ARG A 48 12.00 -12.75 -5.72
C ARG A 48 10.79 -12.09 -6.40
N ASP A 49 9.85 -12.90 -6.89
CA ASP A 49 8.73 -12.40 -7.68
C ASP A 49 7.71 -11.66 -6.79
N ARG A 50 7.54 -12.08 -5.53
CA ARG A 50 6.71 -11.36 -4.53
C ARG A 50 7.33 -10.03 -4.13
N THR A 51 8.64 -9.96 -3.97
CA THR A 51 9.35 -8.69 -3.74
C THR A 51 9.17 -7.72 -4.91
N ARG A 52 9.24 -8.20 -6.15
CA ARG A 52 8.98 -7.39 -7.36
C ARG A 52 7.52 -6.94 -7.44
N PHE A 53 6.59 -7.77 -7.02
CA PHE A 53 5.18 -7.39 -6.96
C PHE A 53 4.94 -6.26 -5.95
N LEU A 54 5.56 -6.32 -4.76
CA LEU A 54 5.50 -5.23 -3.77
C LEU A 54 6.18 -3.96 -4.28
N LEU A 55 7.27 -4.07 -5.03
CA LEU A 55 7.90 -2.93 -5.71
C LEU A 55 6.92 -2.24 -6.67
N PHE A 56 6.21 -3.00 -7.50
CA PHE A 56 5.18 -2.48 -8.40
C PHE A 56 4.04 -1.83 -7.63
N THR A 57 3.52 -2.51 -6.60
CA THR A 57 2.40 -2.03 -5.78
C THR A 57 2.74 -0.71 -5.07
N SER A 58 3.96 -0.57 -4.56
CA SER A 58 4.44 0.66 -3.92
C SER A 58 4.53 1.81 -4.93
N ALA A 59 5.12 1.57 -6.10
CA ALA A 59 5.20 2.57 -7.17
C ALA A 59 3.81 2.99 -7.65
N TRP A 60 2.90 2.04 -7.88
CA TRP A 60 1.50 2.28 -8.21
C TRP A 60 0.83 3.19 -7.17
N THR A 61 0.98 2.85 -5.90
CA THR A 61 0.34 3.59 -4.80
C THR A 61 0.85 5.03 -4.72
N ILE A 62 2.16 5.26 -4.86
CA ILE A 62 2.75 6.60 -4.84
C ILE A 62 2.20 7.44 -5.99
N VAL A 63 2.28 6.94 -7.22
CA VAL A 63 1.83 7.67 -8.41
C VAL A 63 0.34 7.99 -8.33
N SER A 64 -0.46 6.99 -8.04
CA SER A 64 -1.92 7.14 -8.02
C SER A 64 -2.39 8.03 -6.88
N SER A 65 -1.84 7.87 -5.67
CA SER A 65 -2.17 8.73 -4.52
C SER A 65 -1.77 10.18 -4.76
N SER A 66 -0.61 10.41 -5.41
CA SER A 66 -0.15 11.76 -5.77
C SER A 66 -1.07 12.40 -6.81
N LEU A 67 -1.53 11.64 -7.81
CA LEU A 67 -2.49 12.11 -8.81
C LEU A 67 -3.83 12.47 -8.17
N TYR A 68 -4.36 11.61 -7.26
CA TYR A 68 -5.60 11.94 -6.54
C TYR A 68 -5.47 13.18 -5.68
N MET A 69 -4.34 13.35 -5.01
CA MET A 69 -4.06 14.55 -4.22
C MET A 69 -3.99 15.80 -5.10
N PHE A 70 -3.36 15.69 -6.27
CA PHE A 70 -3.32 16.76 -7.26
C PHE A 70 -4.73 17.14 -7.76
N PHE A 71 -5.55 16.18 -8.17
CA PHE A 71 -6.93 16.44 -8.64
C PHE A 71 -7.80 17.02 -7.53
N PHE A 72 -7.63 16.59 -6.29
CA PHE A 72 -8.36 17.13 -5.14
C PHE A 72 -8.10 18.62 -4.92
N PHE A 73 -6.85 19.07 -5.11
CA PHE A 73 -6.46 20.48 -4.88
C PHE A 73 -6.73 21.38 -6.08
N TYR A 74 -6.50 20.91 -7.31
CA TYR A 74 -6.49 21.74 -8.50
C TYR A 74 -7.74 21.62 -9.39
N LEU A 75 -8.47 20.52 -9.32
CA LEU A 75 -9.61 20.24 -10.20
C LEU A 75 -10.81 19.64 -9.44
N PRO A 76 -11.40 20.40 -8.48
CA PRO A 76 -12.46 19.86 -7.61
C PRO A 76 -13.78 19.49 -8.33
N GLY A 77 -13.95 19.85 -9.61
CA GLY A 77 -15.13 19.52 -10.43
C GLY A 77 -14.92 18.40 -11.45
N SER A 78 -13.76 17.72 -11.46
CA SER A 78 -13.48 16.67 -12.44
C SER A 78 -14.19 15.34 -12.09
N VAL A 79 -14.52 14.56 -13.12
CA VAL A 79 -15.10 13.20 -12.97
C VAL A 79 -14.17 12.29 -12.15
N LEU A 80 -12.85 12.48 -12.24
CA LEU A 80 -11.84 11.78 -11.48
C LEU A 80 -11.82 12.18 -9.99
N GLY A 81 -12.30 13.38 -9.65
CA GLY A 81 -12.55 13.82 -8.28
C GLY A 81 -13.86 13.29 -7.67
N GLY A 82 -14.66 12.54 -8.44
CA GLY A 82 -15.91 11.95 -7.98
C GLY A 82 -15.72 10.87 -6.93
N VAL A 83 -16.67 10.74 -6.01
CA VAL A 83 -16.63 9.78 -4.89
C VAL A 83 -16.51 8.33 -5.41
N ALA A 84 -17.18 7.99 -6.51
CA ALA A 84 -17.12 6.65 -7.09
C ALA A 84 -15.71 6.28 -7.61
N SER A 85 -15.06 7.21 -8.30
CA SER A 85 -13.68 7.04 -8.78
C SER A 85 -12.69 6.83 -7.61
N HIS A 86 -12.87 7.61 -6.54
CA HIS A 86 -12.07 7.51 -5.34
C HIS A 86 -12.21 6.13 -4.66
N ILE A 87 -13.44 5.64 -4.49
CA ILE A 87 -13.70 4.30 -3.92
C ILE A 87 -13.10 3.20 -4.79
N SER A 88 -13.28 3.28 -6.12
CA SER A 88 -12.73 2.29 -7.05
C SER A 88 -11.20 2.23 -6.99
N PHE A 89 -10.55 3.38 -6.91
CA PHE A 89 -9.10 3.46 -6.75
C PHE A 89 -8.62 2.86 -5.41
N LEU A 90 -9.26 3.24 -4.29
CA LEU A 90 -8.92 2.68 -2.98
C LEU A 90 -9.14 1.18 -2.93
N PHE A 91 -10.21 0.68 -3.54
CA PHE A 91 -10.49 -0.76 -3.61
C PHE A 91 -9.41 -1.51 -4.41
N LEU A 92 -9.00 -0.99 -5.56
CA LEU A 92 -7.93 -1.60 -6.36
C LEU A 92 -6.60 -1.59 -5.61
N THR A 93 -6.26 -0.49 -4.96
CA THR A 93 -5.04 -0.36 -4.16
C THR A 93 -5.08 -1.31 -2.96
N TRP A 94 -6.22 -1.41 -2.30
CA TRP A 94 -6.45 -2.37 -1.22
C TRP A 94 -6.23 -3.82 -1.69
N ALA A 95 -6.79 -4.21 -2.83
CA ALA A 95 -6.62 -5.55 -3.39
C ALA A 95 -5.14 -5.87 -3.68
N PHE A 96 -4.37 -4.92 -4.22
CA PHE A 96 -2.94 -5.11 -4.46
C PHE A 96 -2.15 -5.27 -3.16
N TRP A 97 -2.43 -4.46 -2.13
CA TRP A 97 -1.74 -4.57 -0.84
C TRP A 97 -2.11 -5.85 -0.09
N THR A 98 -3.38 -6.25 -0.10
CA THR A 98 -3.81 -7.53 0.48
C THR A 98 -3.12 -8.71 -0.21
N ALA A 99 -3.09 -8.74 -1.54
CA ALA A 99 -2.39 -9.78 -2.30
C ALA A 99 -0.88 -9.77 -2.02
N GLY A 100 -0.25 -8.60 -1.98
CA GLY A 100 1.17 -8.44 -1.70
C GLY A 100 1.56 -8.88 -0.30
N ALA A 101 0.88 -8.34 0.72
CA ALA A 101 1.15 -8.64 2.13
C ALA A 101 0.92 -10.12 2.45
N THR A 102 -0.18 -10.71 1.98
CA THR A 102 -0.44 -12.14 2.19
C THR A 102 0.55 -13.02 1.47
N SER A 103 0.93 -12.69 0.23
CA SER A 103 1.87 -13.49 -0.55
C SER A 103 3.27 -13.48 0.06
N ILE A 104 3.79 -12.33 0.51
CA ILE A 104 5.10 -12.26 1.17
C ILE A 104 5.06 -12.98 2.53
N THR A 105 3.97 -12.84 3.29
CA THR A 105 3.78 -13.54 4.56
C THR A 105 3.83 -15.05 4.37
N THR A 106 3.15 -15.60 3.38
CA THR A 106 3.19 -17.05 3.10
C THR A 106 4.58 -17.53 2.68
N ALA A 107 5.36 -16.70 1.97
CA ALA A 107 6.75 -17.04 1.65
C ALA A 107 7.62 -17.12 2.91
N LEU A 108 7.42 -16.18 3.85
CA LEU A 108 8.24 -16.09 5.05
C LEU A 108 7.80 -17.08 6.14
N VAL A 109 6.49 -17.31 6.34
CA VAL A 109 5.95 -18.22 7.38
C VAL A 109 6.26 -19.69 7.08
N GLY A 110 6.25 -20.09 5.81
CA GLY A 110 6.63 -21.46 5.41
C GLY A 110 8.11 -21.76 5.70
N GLU A 111 8.93 -20.77 5.91
CA GLU A 111 10.39 -20.85 5.99
C GLU A 111 10.99 -20.20 7.24
N LEU A 112 10.19 -19.44 8.03
CA LEU A 112 10.57 -18.81 9.31
C LEU A 112 10.55 -19.80 10.50
N ASN A 113 10.72 -21.10 10.24
CA ASN A 113 11.04 -22.00 11.32
C ASN A 113 12.42 -21.58 11.89
N ARG A 114 12.53 -21.41 13.21
CA ARG A 114 13.72 -20.86 13.91
C ARG A 114 15.07 -21.47 13.49
N ASN A 115 15.04 -22.65 12.87
CA ASN A 115 16.23 -23.31 12.35
C ASN A 115 16.63 -22.87 10.93
N THR A 116 15.80 -22.11 10.22
CA THR A 116 16.01 -21.71 8.80
C THR A 116 16.33 -20.23 8.63
N GLN A 117 16.42 -19.43 9.68
CA GLN A 117 16.80 -18.01 9.58
C GLN A 117 18.22 -17.78 8.98
N SER A 118 19.07 -18.81 9.00
CA SER A 118 20.39 -18.77 8.37
C SER A 118 20.36 -18.94 6.86
N VAL A 119 19.22 -19.29 6.28
CA VAL A 119 19.06 -19.59 4.85
C VAL A 119 18.71 -18.35 4.03
N PHE A 120 18.04 -17.35 4.64
CA PHE A 120 17.72 -16.10 3.97
C PHE A 120 18.92 -15.17 3.91
N ALA A 121 19.22 -14.65 2.73
CA ALA A 121 20.29 -13.69 2.55
C ALA A 121 20.04 -12.35 3.27
N TYR A 122 18.76 -11.95 3.43
CA TYR A 122 18.38 -10.64 3.99
C TYR A 122 17.14 -10.71 4.89
N PRO A 123 17.17 -11.45 6.02
CA PRO A 123 15.99 -11.73 6.83
C PRO A 123 15.40 -10.47 7.49
N VAL A 124 16.24 -9.52 7.89
CA VAL A 124 15.81 -8.26 8.51
C VAL A 124 15.03 -7.39 7.53
N GLN A 125 15.53 -7.27 6.31
CA GLN A 125 14.89 -6.47 5.26
C GLN A 125 13.60 -7.10 4.78
N LEU A 126 13.52 -8.43 4.69
CA LEU A 126 12.31 -9.15 4.35
C LEU A 126 11.22 -9.02 5.42
N ASN A 127 11.60 -9.07 6.70
CA ASN A 127 10.68 -8.81 7.80
C ASN A 127 10.19 -7.36 7.82
N ALA A 128 11.06 -6.39 7.53
CA ALA A 128 10.67 -5.00 7.40
C ALA A 128 9.70 -4.79 6.23
N LEU A 129 9.99 -5.39 5.07
CA LEU A 129 9.12 -5.40 3.89
C LEU A 129 7.72 -5.93 4.24
N GLN A 130 7.63 -7.08 4.89
CA GLN A 130 6.37 -7.65 5.34
C GLN A 130 5.64 -6.72 6.32
N GLY A 131 6.35 -6.15 7.30
CA GLY A 131 5.76 -5.26 8.30
C GLY A 131 5.15 -4.00 7.68
N PHE A 132 5.88 -3.33 6.80
CA PHE A 132 5.38 -2.14 6.11
C PHE A 132 4.23 -2.45 5.16
N ALA A 133 4.25 -3.60 4.46
CA ALA A 133 3.14 -4.03 3.61
C ALA A 133 1.83 -4.15 4.41
N TRP A 134 1.86 -4.76 5.60
CA TRP A 134 0.69 -4.86 6.48
C TRP A 134 0.25 -3.51 7.07
N VAL A 135 1.19 -2.63 7.39
CA VAL A 135 0.87 -1.27 7.87
C VAL A 135 0.13 -0.48 6.79
N ILE A 136 0.62 -0.52 5.55
CA ILE A 136 -0.03 0.20 4.44
C ILE A 136 -1.40 -0.42 4.13
N GLU A 137 -1.50 -1.75 4.13
CA GLU A 137 -2.77 -2.47 3.93
C GLU A 137 -3.81 -2.02 4.96
N ALA A 138 -3.46 -1.97 6.25
CA ALA A 138 -4.35 -1.50 7.30
C ALA A 138 -4.79 -0.05 7.09
N VAL A 139 -3.88 0.86 6.75
CA VAL A 139 -4.21 2.28 6.49
C VAL A 139 -5.14 2.42 5.29
N VAL A 140 -4.89 1.68 4.20
CA VAL A 140 -5.75 1.68 3.01
C VAL A 140 -7.13 1.11 3.32
N THR A 141 -7.21 0.06 4.14
CA THR A 141 -8.47 -0.53 4.62
C THR A 141 -9.30 0.50 5.40
N PHE A 142 -8.69 1.22 6.34
CA PHE A 142 -9.37 2.29 7.07
C PHE A 142 -9.82 3.43 6.15
N ALA A 143 -9.00 3.82 5.17
CA ALA A 143 -9.35 4.84 4.19
C ALA A 143 -10.56 4.41 3.33
N LEU A 144 -10.57 3.16 2.87
CA LEU A 144 -11.66 2.58 2.08
C LEU A 144 -12.96 2.52 2.89
N LEU A 145 -12.92 2.04 4.13
CA LEU A 145 -14.09 1.98 5.01
C LEU A 145 -14.65 3.38 5.28
N ALA A 146 -13.80 4.36 5.57
CA ALA A 146 -14.22 5.75 5.76
C ALA A 146 -14.89 6.32 4.51
N ALA A 147 -14.37 6.04 3.32
CA ALA A 147 -14.95 6.47 2.05
C ALA A 147 -16.33 5.82 1.79
N LEU A 148 -16.47 4.52 2.07
CA LEU A 148 -17.73 3.78 1.93
C LEU A 148 -18.80 4.29 2.89
N ILE A 149 -18.46 4.49 4.16
CA ILE A 149 -19.39 5.03 5.15
C ILE A 149 -19.92 6.41 4.71
N ARG A 150 -19.04 7.28 4.22
CA ARG A 150 -19.44 8.59 3.69
C ARG A 150 -20.38 8.48 2.50
N TYR A 151 -20.11 7.59 1.58
CA TYR A 151 -20.94 7.35 0.41
C TYR A 151 -22.36 6.90 0.82
N ILE A 152 -22.44 5.94 1.77
CA ILE A 152 -23.72 5.43 2.27
C ILE A 152 -24.51 6.53 3.01
N LEU A 153 -23.85 7.33 3.85
CA LEU A 153 -24.51 8.42 4.58
C LEU A 153 -25.02 9.52 3.63
N ALA A 154 -24.24 9.88 2.61
CA ALA A 154 -24.66 10.87 1.61
C ALA A 154 -25.92 10.43 0.85
N ASN A 155 -26.02 9.15 0.48
CA ASN A 155 -27.16 8.60 -0.24
C ASN A 155 -28.41 8.36 0.64
N ARG A 156 -28.28 8.37 1.97
CA ARG A 156 -29.44 8.26 2.89
C ARG A 156 -30.11 9.60 3.19
N CYS A 157 -29.42 10.71 2.93
CA CYS A 157 -29.93 12.06 3.17
C CYS A 157 -30.59 12.69 1.93
N THR A 158 -30.65 11.96 0.82
CA THR A 158 -31.38 12.34 -0.40
C THR A 158 -32.68 11.57 -0.51
#